data_f5004657fbd19ec5a1fa7ba845d1c53d
#
_entry.id   f5004657fbd19ec5a1fa7ba845d1c53d
#
_cell.length_a   1.000
_cell.length_b   1.000
_cell.length_c   1.000
_cell.angle_alpha   90.00
_cell.angle_beta   90.00
_cell.angle_gamma   90.00
#
_symmetry.space_group_name_H-M   'P 1'
#
loop_
_entity.id
_entity.type
_entity.pdbx_description
1 polymer ?
#
loop_
_entity_poly.entity_id
_entity_poly.type
_entity_poly.pdbx_seq_one_letter_code
_entity_poly.pdbx_strand_id
1 'polypeptide(L)'
;IGGDGLYGHNAELTRALDALAQFYVLDVHKDELVFLTEPTFSIPERKGNNGRFPTKLQPDIEPIQLQNYIKLLADKDFCAEQIRKTAKGWKRSKVHTVTVWHWDGKEEKACKRTLVITKSEKIKYSLSNGDKEKYTNKEWAYFQCSRYWVERCFDDCKNELGMSGYQVTGWLAWQHHMALVMTASLYILTLKLENQEEMPLLSVRDARLLIIAKAFATQKEVDLCLEHIRIRHRQRQADIDRYYE
;
A
#
# COMPACT_ATOMS: atom_id res chain seq x y z
N ILE A 1 2.68 6.71 4.86
CA ILE A 1 1.85 6.87 3.65
C ILE A 1 2.22 5.75 2.67
N GLY A 2 1.22 5.08 2.07
CA GLY A 2 1.40 4.10 1.00
C GLY A 2 0.79 4.62 -0.30
N GLY A 3 1.43 4.37 -1.45
CA GLY A 3 0.93 4.77 -2.75
C GLY A 3 1.37 3.82 -3.87
N ASP A 4 0.71 3.91 -5.02
CA ASP A 4 1.07 3.13 -6.21
C ASP A 4 2.18 3.80 -7.04
N GLY A 5 2.54 3.18 -8.18
CA GLY A 5 3.62 3.65 -9.03
C GLY A 5 3.40 5.04 -9.63
N LEU A 6 2.15 5.52 -9.71
CA LEU A 6 1.87 6.89 -10.15
C LEU A 6 2.41 7.92 -9.14
N TYR A 7 2.26 7.62 -7.84
CA TYR A 7 2.75 8.48 -6.76
C TYR A 7 4.26 8.33 -6.55
N GLY A 8 4.79 7.10 -6.65
CA GLY A 8 6.22 6.84 -6.47
C GLY A 8 7.12 7.47 -7.51
N HIS A 9 6.61 7.69 -8.72
CA HIS A 9 7.34 8.38 -9.80
C HIS A 9 7.23 9.91 -9.73
N ASN A 10 6.40 10.45 -8.84
CA ASN A 10 6.20 11.89 -8.72
C ASN A 10 7.23 12.49 -7.74
N ALA A 11 8.30 13.07 -8.30
CA ALA A 11 9.38 13.69 -7.52
C ALA A 11 8.92 14.90 -6.68
N GLU A 12 7.91 15.65 -7.12
CA GLU A 12 7.38 16.79 -6.35
C GLU A 12 6.65 16.31 -5.11
N LEU A 13 5.86 15.24 -5.24
CA LEU A 13 5.18 14.61 -4.11
C LEU A 13 6.19 14.05 -3.09
N THR A 14 7.20 13.29 -3.56
CA THR A 14 8.19 12.69 -2.65
C THR A 14 8.99 13.77 -1.90
N ARG A 15 9.35 14.87 -2.55
CA ARG A 15 9.99 16.03 -1.90
C ARG A 15 9.08 16.72 -0.90
N ALA A 16 7.81 16.91 -1.22
CA ALA A 16 6.86 17.49 -0.29
C ALA A 16 6.66 16.60 0.96
N LEU A 17 6.61 15.28 0.79
CA LEU A 17 6.55 14.32 1.89
C LEU A 17 7.82 14.35 2.74
N ASP A 18 8.99 14.46 2.12
CA ASP A 18 10.27 14.60 2.83
C ASP A 18 10.33 15.90 3.64
N ALA A 19 9.90 17.02 3.05
CA ALA A 19 9.85 18.32 3.72
C ALA A 19 8.90 18.33 4.93
N LEU A 20 7.82 17.53 4.87
CA LEU A 20 6.87 17.34 5.97
C LEU A 20 7.32 16.25 6.96
N ALA A 21 8.51 15.67 6.80
CA ALA A 21 9.01 14.53 7.57
C ALA A 21 8.01 13.35 7.64
N GLN A 22 7.20 13.16 6.58
CA GLN A 22 6.22 12.09 6.49
C GLN A 22 6.89 10.80 6.01
N PHE A 23 6.77 9.73 6.80
CA PHE A 23 7.17 8.41 6.39
C PHE A 23 6.29 7.89 5.26
N TYR A 24 6.91 7.38 4.21
CA TYR A 24 6.20 6.77 3.10
C TYR A 24 6.87 5.50 2.55
N VAL A 25 6.07 4.66 1.92
CA VAL A 25 6.49 3.53 1.07
C VAL A 25 5.64 3.61 -0.19
N LEU A 26 6.25 3.98 -1.31
CA LEU A 26 5.56 4.20 -2.59
C LEU A 26 6.06 3.18 -3.61
N ASP A 27 5.12 2.50 -4.28
CA ASP A 27 5.47 1.59 -5.37
C ASP A 27 6.09 2.39 -6.53
N VAL A 28 7.06 1.79 -7.21
CA VAL A 28 7.72 2.35 -8.38
C VAL A 28 7.74 1.34 -9.53
N HIS A 29 7.93 1.82 -10.75
CA HIS A 29 7.98 0.97 -11.92
C HIS A 29 9.31 0.22 -12.01
N LYS A 30 9.32 -0.90 -12.75
CA LYS A 30 10.50 -1.78 -12.92
C LYS A 30 11.65 -1.12 -13.69
N ASP A 31 11.38 -0.07 -14.44
CA ASP A 31 12.32 0.74 -15.24
C ASP A 31 12.87 1.94 -14.47
N GLU A 32 12.43 2.16 -13.21
CA GLU A 32 12.98 3.22 -12.36
C GLU A 32 14.48 3.07 -12.17
N LEU A 33 15.18 4.22 -12.22
CA LEU A 33 16.64 4.30 -12.15
C LEU A 33 17.09 4.62 -10.73
N VAL A 34 18.02 3.84 -10.21
CA VAL A 34 18.63 4.06 -8.90
C VAL A 34 20.14 3.89 -8.95
N PHE A 35 20.85 4.49 -8.01
CA PHE A 35 22.28 4.29 -7.81
C PHE A 35 22.49 3.41 -6.58
N LEU A 36 23.44 2.48 -6.66
CA LEU A 36 23.77 1.57 -5.54
C LEU A 36 24.75 2.21 -4.56
N THR A 37 25.47 3.24 -4.99
CA THR A 37 26.38 4.07 -4.19
C THR A 37 25.99 5.53 -4.37
N GLU A 38 26.38 6.40 -3.46
CA GLU A 38 26.07 7.82 -3.54
C GLU A 38 26.76 8.46 -4.76
N PRO A 39 26.00 8.98 -5.74
CA PRO A 39 26.57 9.63 -6.90
C PRO A 39 27.01 11.06 -6.58
N THR A 40 28.06 11.53 -7.24
CA THR A 40 28.39 12.96 -7.32
C THR A 40 27.97 13.55 -8.64
N PHE A 41 27.55 14.79 -8.64
CA PHE A 41 27.03 15.46 -9.83
C PHE A 41 27.91 16.60 -10.23
N SER A 42 28.24 16.69 -11.53
CA SER A 42 28.98 17.80 -12.11
C SER A 42 28.43 18.17 -13.47
N ILE A 43 28.62 19.42 -13.87
CA ILE A 43 28.38 19.83 -15.25
C ILE A 43 29.61 19.41 -16.04
N PRO A 44 29.48 18.53 -17.06
CA PRO A 44 30.63 18.06 -17.83
C PRO A 44 31.31 19.20 -18.57
N GLU A 45 32.62 19.13 -18.68
CA GLU A 45 33.39 20.07 -19.46
C GLU A 45 33.02 19.94 -20.94
N ARG A 46 33.09 21.06 -21.67
CA ARG A 46 32.80 21.09 -23.08
C ARG A 46 33.83 20.28 -23.86
N LYS A 47 33.38 19.31 -24.62
CA LYS A 47 34.23 18.55 -25.56
C LYS A 47 34.36 19.32 -26.90
N GLY A 48 35.45 20.08 -27.03
CA GLY A 48 35.74 20.83 -28.28
C GLY A 48 35.13 22.22 -28.36
N ASN A 49 35.38 22.93 -29.50
CA ASN A 49 35.00 24.34 -29.69
C ASN A 49 33.60 24.55 -30.29
N ASN A 50 32.95 23.51 -30.79
CA ASN A 50 31.65 23.59 -31.48
C ASN A 50 30.51 23.06 -30.58
N GLY A 51 29.32 23.65 -30.69
CA GLY A 51 28.11 23.25 -30.00
C GLY A 51 27.81 24.08 -28.75
N ARG A 52 26.61 23.82 -28.14
CA ARG A 52 26.13 24.49 -26.93
C ARG A 52 26.93 24.03 -25.71
N PHE A 53 27.19 24.94 -24.78
CA PHE A 53 27.77 24.57 -23.47
C PHE A 53 26.84 23.60 -22.72
N PRO A 54 27.39 22.55 -22.11
CA PRO A 54 26.62 21.70 -21.18
C PRO A 54 26.07 22.54 -20.00
N THR A 55 24.81 22.34 -19.69
CA THR A 55 24.14 23.03 -18.58
C THR A 55 23.46 22.07 -17.64
N LYS A 56 23.43 20.77 -17.97
CA LYS A 56 22.78 19.75 -17.18
C LYS A 56 23.80 19.00 -16.32
N LEU A 57 23.43 18.82 -15.08
CA LEU A 57 24.16 17.93 -14.17
C LEU A 57 24.19 16.50 -14.72
N GLN A 58 25.33 15.86 -14.57
CA GLN A 58 25.51 14.44 -14.89
C GLN A 58 26.14 13.74 -13.70
N PRO A 59 25.67 12.53 -13.36
CA PRO A 59 26.28 11.71 -12.31
C PRO A 59 27.62 11.15 -12.80
N ASP A 60 28.53 10.93 -11.86
CA ASP A 60 29.83 10.29 -12.07
C ASP A 60 29.75 8.77 -12.25
N ILE A 61 28.66 8.16 -11.83
CA ILE A 61 28.34 6.73 -11.95
C ILE A 61 27.04 6.51 -12.72
N GLU A 62 26.95 5.38 -13.41
CA GLU A 62 25.75 5.04 -14.15
C GLU A 62 24.65 4.48 -13.24
N PRO A 63 23.40 4.96 -13.39
CA PRO A 63 22.27 4.39 -12.65
C PRO A 63 21.89 3.01 -13.21
N ILE A 64 21.28 2.18 -12.39
CA ILE A 64 20.76 0.87 -12.77
C ILE A 64 19.23 0.87 -12.73
N GLN A 65 18.60 0.26 -13.74
CA GLN A 65 17.16 0.00 -13.69
C GLN A 65 16.84 -1.12 -12.71
N LEU A 66 15.75 -1.01 -11.95
CA LEU A 66 15.33 -2.01 -10.97
C LEU A 66 15.14 -3.41 -11.58
N GLN A 67 14.62 -3.50 -12.82
CA GLN A 67 14.51 -4.77 -13.55
C GLN A 67 15.86 -5.43 -13.89
N ASN A 68 16.93 -4.67 -13.96
CA ASN A 68 18.28 -5.18 -14.17
C ASN A 68 18.95 -5.48 -12.84
N TYR A 69 18.73 -4.66 -11.81
CA TYR A 69 19.23 -4.91 -10.48
C TYR A 69 18.75 -6.26 -9.91
N ILE A 70 17.46 -6.60 -10.08
CA ILE A 70 16.94 -7.87 -9.57
C ILE A 70 17.58 -9.09 -10.23
N LYS A 71 18.10 -8.98 -11.46
CA LYS A 71 18.80 -10.07 -12.15
C LYS A 71 20.17 -10.35 -11.55
N LEU A 72 20.75 -9.38 -10.83
CA LEU A 72 22.03 -9.54 -10.13
C LEU A 72 21.87 -10.24 -8.77
N LEU A 73 20.63 -10.29 -8.24
CA LEU A 73 20.33 -10.88 -6.95
C LEU A 73 20.15 -12.41 -7.07
N ALA A 74 20.82 -13.13 -6.19
CA ALA A 74 20.61 -14.56 -6.01
C ALA A 74 19.45 -14.82 -5.02
N ASP A 75 18.92 -16.03 -4.99
CA ASP A 75 17.83 -16.41 -4.05
C ASP A 75 18.23 -16.24 -2.57
N LYS A 76 19.51 -16.36 -2.24
CA LYS A 76 20.07 -16.12 -0.89
C LYS A 76 19.97 -14.66 -0.42
N ASP A 77 19.83 -13.71 -1.35
CA ASP A 77 19.73 -12.27 -1.04
C ASP A 77 18.31 -11.88 -0.61
N PHE A 78 17.38 -12.84 -0.68
CA PHE A 78 16.00 -12.68 -0.27
C PHE A 78 15.72 -13.43 1.03
N CYS A 79 15.04 -12.78 1.97
CA CYS A 79 14.50 -13.41 3.17
C CYS A 79 13.04 -13.85 2.91
N ALA A 80 12.71 -15.09 3.26
CA ALA A 80 11.34 -15.58 3.19
C ALA A 80 10.55 -15.10 4.43
N GLU A 81 9.53 -14.27 4.22
CA GLU A 81 8.78 -13.64 5.30
C GLU A 81 7.30 -13.99 5.27
N GLN A 82 6.73 -14.19 6.46
CA GLN A 82 5.30 -14.31 6.68
C GLN A 82 4.72 -12.92 7.01
N ILE A 83 4.11 -12.26 6.01
CA ILE A 83 3.75 -10.84 6.10
C ILE A 83 2.50 -10.64 6.98
N ARG A 84 1.42 -11.39 6.69
CA ARG A 84 0.16 -11.27 7.44
C ARG A 84 -0.68 -12.53 7.34
N LYS A 85 -1.55 -12.75 8.33
CA LYS A 85 -2.58 -13.78 8.30
C LYS A 85 -3.68 -13.41 7.30
N THR A 86 -4.23 -14.41 6.62
CA THR A 86 -5.40 -14.29 5.75
C THR A 86 -6.34 -15.45 6.05
N ALA A 87 -7.58 -15.40 5.54
CA ALA A 87 -8.52 -16.51 5.66
C ALA A 87 -8.07 -17.81 4.96
N LYS A 88 -7.00 -17.74 4.15
CA LYS A 88 -6.41 -18.87 3.42
C LYS A 88 -4.95 -19.14 3.84
N GLY A 89 -4.63 -18.94 5.12
CA GLY A 89 -3.29 -19.11 5.64
C GLY A 89 -2.42 -17.85 5.61
N TRP A 90 -1.13 -18.01 5.79
CA TRP A 90 -0.17 -16.91 5.79
C TRP A 90 0.13 -16.39 4.39
N LYS A 91 0.02 -15.08 4.19
CA LYS A 91 0.60 -14.43 3.02
C LYS A 91 2.11 -14.39 3.20
N ARG A 92 2.81 -15.10 2.32
CA ARG A 92 4.27 -15.20 2.30
C ARG A 92 4.85 -14.45 1.11
N SER A 93 6.06 -13.92 1.24
CA SER A 93 6.82 -13.35 0.14
C SER A 93 8.30 -13.46 0.43
N LYS A 94 9.13 -13.55 -0.62
CA LYS A 94 10.56 -13.32 -0.53
C LYS A 94 10.81 -11.82 -0.57
N VAL A 95 11.57 -11.29 0.36
CA VAL A 95 11.79 -9.85 0.56
C VAL A 95 13.27 -9.53 0.49
N HIS A 96 13.61 -8.51 -0.26
CA HIS A 96 14.95 -7.93 -0.31
C HIS A 96 14.86 -6.43 -0.02
N THR A 97 15.71 -5.93 0.86
CA THR A 97 15.79 -4.50 1.19
C THR A 97 17.22 -4.01 1.06
N VAL A 98 17.40 -2.88 0.41
CA VAL A 98 18.71 -2.28 0.17
C VAL A 98 18.62 -0.77 0.20
N THR A 99 19.67 -0.12 0.68
CA THR A 99 19.83 1.33 0.57
C THR A 99 20.27 1.67 -0.84
N VAL A 100 19.59 2.62 -1.46
CA VAL A 100 19.88 3.15 -2.79
C VAL A 100 19.80 4.66 -2.79
N TRP A 101 20.30 5.30 -3.84
CA TRP A 101 20.13 6.73 -4.08
C TRP A 101 19.25 6.94 -5.30
N HIS A 102 18.25 7.78 -5.15
CA HIS A 102 17.28 8.11 -6.19
C HIS A 102 17.45 9.59 -6.59
N TRP A 103 17.52 9.86 -7.89
CA TRP A 103 17.71 11.20 -8.44
C TRP A 103 16.65 11.49 -9.51
N ASP A 104 16.04 12.65 -9.41
CA ASP A 104 14.96 13.09 -10.30
C ASP A 104 15.45 13.83 -11.56
N GLY A 105 16.77 13.95 -11.74
CA GLY A 105 17.39 14.64 -12.90
C GLY A 105 17.46 16.16 -12.77
N LYS A 106 17.06 16.75 -11.64
CA LYS A 106 17.01 18.21 -11.44
C LYS A 106 17.82 18.70 -10.24
N GLU A 107 17.82 17.95 -9.16
CA GLU A 107 18.47 18.30 -7.90
C GLU A 107 19.99 18.14 -7.98
N GLU A 108 20.73 18.90 -7.17
CA GLU A 108 22.19 18.79 -7.08
C GLU A 108 22.68 17.53 -6.34
N LYS A 109 21.78 16.86 -5.64
CA LYS A 109 22.04 15.64 -4.85
C LYS A 109 20.98 14.60 -5.08
N ALA A 110 21.40 13.34 -5.08
CA ALA A 110 20.46 12.22 -5.02
C ALA A 110 19.94 12.03 -3.59
N CYS A 111 18.70 11.61 -3.47
CA CYS A 111 18.07 11.30 -2.19
C CYS A 111 18.36 9.86 -1.79
N LYS A 112 18.89 9.66 -0.55
CA LYS A 112 19.02 8.33 0.03
C LYS A 112 17.62 7.74 0.27
N ARG A 113 17.40 6.49 -0.19
CA ARG A 113 16.12 5.77 -0.09
C ARG A 113 16.35 4.32 0.30
N THR A 114 15.35 3.72 0.91
CA THR A 114 15.29 2.26 1.07
C THR A 114 14.46 1.68 -0.07
N LEU A 115 15.08 0.83 -0.88
CA LEU A 115 14.41 0.03 -1.89
C LEU A 115 13.91 -1.25 -1.25
N VAL A 116 12.61 -1.53 -1.43
CA VAL A 116 11.96 -2.75 -0.97
C VAL A 116 11.50 -3.54 -2.19
N ILE A 117 12.01 -4.75 -2.35
CA ILE A 117 11.62 -5.67 -3.42
C ILE A 117 10.91 -6.86 -2.78
N THR A 118 9.67 -7.12 -3.18
CA THR A 118 8.96 -8.34 -2.78
C THR A 118 8.68 -9.21 -3.98
N LYS A 119 8.95 -10.51 -3.83
CA LYS A 119 8.75 -11.53 -4.86
C LYS A 119 7.78 -12.58 -4.34
N SER A 120 6.55 -12.53 -4.86
CA SER A 120 5.50 -13.53 -4.66
C SER A 120 5.02 -14.03 -6.04
N GLU A 121 3.75 -13.97 -6.37
CA GLU A 121 3.24 -14.21 -7.74
C GLU A 121 3.74 -13.12 -8.72
N LYS A 122 3.89 -11.90 -8.22
CA LYS A 122 4.42 -10.75 -8.97
C LYS A 122 5.57 -10.13 -8.19
N ILE A 123 6.51 -9.54 -8.91
CA ILE A 123 7.58 -8.75 -8.31
C ILE A 123 7.06 -7.33 -8.15
N LYS A 124 7.25 -6.77 -6.94
CA LYS A 124 6.93 -5.37 -6.63
C LYS A 124 8.18 -4.65 -6.17
N TYR A 125 8.26 -3.38 -6.53
CA TYR A 125 9.33 -2.48 -6.16
C TYR A 125 8.73 -1.27 -5.46
N SER A 126 9.30 -0.85 -4.34
CA SER A 126 8.88 0.38 -3.65
C SER A 126 10.10 1.13 -3.13
N LEU A 127 10.02 2.45 -3.13
CA LEU A 127 10.99 3.34 -2.52
C LEU A 127 10.40 3.99 -1.27
N SER A 128 11.25 4.17 -0.25
CA SER A 128 10.88 4.79 1.02
C SER A 128 11.96 5.77 1.48
N ASN A 129 11.55 6.81 2.21
CA ASN A 129 12.46 7.70 2.93
C ASN A 129 12.84 7.19 4.34
N GLY A 130 12.27 6.06 4.77
CA GLY A 130 12.65 5.43 6.03
C GLY A 130 14.06 4.81 5.96
N ASP A 131 14.76 4.81 7.09
CA ASP A 131 16.06 4.14 7.18
C ASP A 131 15.86 2.62 7.16
N LYS A 132 16.65 1.94 6.31
CA LYS A 132 16.60 0.48 6.15
C LYS A 132 16.75 -0.26 7.46
N GLU A 133 17.69 0.18 8.31
CA GLU A 133 18.05 -0.50 9.57
C GLU A 133 16.98 -0.33 10.67
N LYS A 134 16.06 0.61 10.50
CA LYS A 134 15.01 0.90 11.49
C LYS A 134 13.92 -0.18 11.54
N TYR A 135 13.71 -0.90 10.43
CA TYR A 135 12.60 -1.86 10.29
C TYR A 135 13.14 -3.19 9.76
N THR A 136 12.51 -4.28 10.18
CA THR A 136 12.77 -5.63 9.69
C THR A 136 12.25 -5.82 8.26
N ASN A 137 12.76 -6.83 7.54
CA ASN A 137 12.26 -7.18 6.22
C ASN A 137 10.74 -7.48 6.20
N LYS A 138 10.23 -8.08 7.27
CA LYS A 138 8.81 -8.34 7.46
C LYS A 138 8.00 -7.04 7.53
N GLU A 139 8.45 -6.07 8.31
CA GLU A 139 7.79 -4.77 8.44
C GLU A 139 7.83 -3.99 7.13
N TRP A 140 8.95 -3.98 6.43
CA TRP A 140 9.05 -3.37 5.10
C TRP A 140 8.05 -3.98 4.11
N ALA A 141 7.96 -5.30 4.06
CA ALA A 141 6.99 -5.99 3.23
C ALA A 141 5.54 -5.70 3.67
N TYR A 142 5.28 -5.58 4.97
CA TYR A 142 3.97 -5.19 5.50
C TYR A 142 3.58 -3.78 5.05
N PHE A 143 4.49 -2.80 5.16
CA PHE A 143 4.24 -1.43 4.70
C PHE A 143 3.92 -1.38 3.20
N GLN A 144 4.68 -2.08 2.36
CA GLN A 144 4.41 -2.19 0.93
C GLN A 144 3.03 -2.81 0.65
N CYS A 145 2.62 -3.80 1.46
CA CYS A 145 1.34 -4.48 1.29
C CYS A 145 0.15 -3.73 1.93
N SER A 146 0.38 -2.70 2.75
CA SER A 146 -0.67 -2.02 3.52
C SER A 146 -1.67 -1.26 2.64
N ARG A 147 -1.31 -0.90 1.40
CA ARG A 147 -2.23 -0.33 0.40
C ARG A 147 -3.48 -1.21 0.15
N TYR A 148 -3.36 -2.52 0.32
CA TYR A 148 -4.48 -3.43 0.23
C TYR A 148 -5.69 -3.01 1.07
N TRP A 149 -5.46 -2.40 2.24
CA TRP A 149 -6.55 -2.00 3.13
C TRP A 149 -7.38 -0.84 2.56
N VAL A 150 -6.76 0.05 1.77
CA VAL A 150 -7.46 1.13 1.06
C VAL A 150 -8.35 0.54 -0.02
N GLU A 151 -7.82 -0.41 -0.82
CA GLU A 151 -8.60 -1.11 -1.85
C GLU A 151 -9.78 -1.86 -1.22
N ARG A 152 -9.54 -2.54 -0.09
CA ARG A 152 -10.59 -3.23 0.66
C ARG A 152 -11.66 -2.29 1.20
N CYS A 153 -11.26 -1.13 1.72
CA CYS A 153 -12.21 -0.10 2.17
C CYS A 153 -13.10 0.38 1.03
N PHE A 154 -12.52 0.66 -0.14
CA PHE A 154 -13.31 1.04 -1.32
C PHE A 154 -14.25 -0.07 -1.80
N ASP A 155 -13.82 -1.33 -1.75
CA ASP A 155 -14.69 -2.48 -2.07
C ASP A 155 -15.89 -2.54 -1.13
N ASP A 156 -15.67 -2.44 0.17
CA ASP A 156 -16.73 -2.44 1.17
C ASP A 156 -17.67 -1.22 0.99
N CYS A 157 -17.12 -0.03 0.71
CA CYS A 157 -17.92 1.17 0.43
C CYS A 157 -18.78 1.02 -0.84
N LYS A 158 -18.22 0.48 -1.92
CA LYS A 158 -18.94 0.29 -3.18
C LYS A 158 -20.05 -0.77 -3.08
N ASN A 159 -19.73 -1.89 -2.45
CA ASN A 159 -20.62 -3.05 -2.43
C ASN A 159 -21.67 -2.99 -1.31
N GLU A 160 -21.31 -2.42 -0.15
CA GLU A 160 -22.15 -2.50 1.04
C GLU A 160 -22.69 -1.15 1.52
N LEU A 161 -22.03 -0.03 1.22
CA LEU A 161 -22.37 1.29 1.77
C LEU A 161 -22.92 2.29 0.74
N GLY A 162 -23.19 1.82 -0.47
CA GLY A 162 -23.87 2.61 -1.50
C GLY A 162 -22.98 3.59 -2.27
N MET A 163 -21.66 3.52 -2.16
CA MET A 163 -20.76 4.41 -2.93
C MET A 163 -21.01 4.32 -4.44
N SER A 164 -21.29 3.13 -4.97
CA SER A 164 -21.59 2.90 -6.38
C SER A 164 -23.03 3.22 -6.76
N GLY A 165 -23.92 3.48 -5.80
CA GLY A 165 -25.33 3.81 -6.02
C GLY A 165 -25.61 5.27 -6.37
N TYR A 166 -24.57 6.09 -6.56
CA TYR A 166 -24.72 7.50 -6.90
C TYR A 166 -25.32 7.69 -8.30
N GLN A 167 -26.40 8.48 -8.40
CA GLN A 167 -27.15 8.70 -9.64
C GLN A 167 -27.31 10.19 -10.02
N VAL A 168 -26.83 11.11 -9.18
CA VAL A 168 -27.03 12.56 -9.37
C VAL A 168 -25.78 13.16 -10.03
N THR A 169 -25.96 14.09 -10.97
CA THR A 169 -24.87 14.71 -11.76
C THR A 169 -24.22 15.91 -11.09
N GLY A 170 -24.84 16.48 -10.03
CA GLY A 170 -24.35 17.69 -9.38
C GLY A 170 -23.12 17.45 -8.50
N TRP A 171 -22.07 18.28 -8.66
CA TRP A 171 -20.83 18.18 -7.87
C TRP A 171 -21.05 18.23 -6.36
N LEU A 172 -21.87 19.17 -5.88
CA LEU A 172 -22.19 19.30 -4.46
C LEU A 172 -22.93 18.06 -3.92
N ALA A 173 -23.90 17.55 -4.69
CA ALA A 173 -24.62 16.34 -4.33
C ALA A 173 -23.71 15.10 -4.29
N TRP A 174 -22.72 15.03 -5.20
CA TRP A 174 -21.69 13.99 -5.15
C TRP A 174 -20.85 14.08 -3.88
N GLN A 175 -20.41 15.28 -3.49
CA GLN A 175 -19.65 15.48 -2.25
C GLN A 175 -20.46 15.07 -1.01
N HIS A 176 -21.73 15.44 -0.92
CA HIS A 176 -22.60 15.01 0.17
C HIS A 176 -22.77 13.50 0.22
N HIS A 177 -22.99 12.86 -0.94
CA HIS A 177 -23.10 11.40 -1.02
C HIS A 177 -21.82 10.72 -0.53
N MET A 178 -20.64 11.15 -1.01
CA MET A 178 -19.35 10.60 -0.57
C MET A 178 -19.11 10.82 0.92
N ALA A 179 -19.45 12.01 1.46
CA ALA A 179 -19.32 12.27 2.88
C ALA A 179 -20.20 11.34 3.73
N LEU A 180 -21.43 11.07 3.31
CA LEU A 180 -22.33 10.12 3.97
C LEU A 180 -21.78 8.68 3.93
N VAL A 181 -21.26 8.24 2.77
CA VAL A 181 -20.64 6.92 2.62
C VAL A 181 -19.41 6.78 3.54
N MET A 182 -18.55 7.79 3.59
CA MET A 182 -17.37 7.78 4.47
C MET A 182 -17.76 7.76 5.95
N THR A 183 -18.79 8.53 6.34
CA THR A 183 -19.33 8.53 7.70
C THR A 183 -19.90 7.16 8.08
N ALA A 184 -20.68 6.54 7.18
CA ALA A 184 -21.20 5.20 7.38
C ALA A 184 -20.07 4.16 7.50
N SER A 185 -19.02 4.28 6.67
CA SER A 185 -17.85 3.40 6.74
C SER A 185 -17.12 3.54 8.08
N LEU A 186 -16.90 4.77 8.54
CA LEU A 186 -16.27 5.03 9.84
C LEU A 186 -17.12 4.46 10.98
N TYR A 187 -18.42 4.68 10.98
CA TYR A 187 -19.34 4.16 12.00
C TYR A 187 -19.29 2.63 12.07
N ILE A 188 -19.38 1.94 10.92
CA ILE A 188 -19.30 0.47 10.88
C ILE A 188 -17.92 -0.02 11.33
N LEU A 189 -16.84 0.67 10.96
CA LEU A 189 -15.49 0.31 11.42
C LEU A 189 -15.39 0.44 12.94
N THR A 190 -15.93 1.50 13.54
CA THR A 190 -15.97 1.69 14.98
C THR A 190 -16.73 0.55 15.65
N LEU A 191 -17.94 0.22 15.16
CA LEU A 191 -18.71 -0.92 15.69
C LEU A 191 -17.96 -2.25 15.62
N LYS A 192 -17.23 -2.49 14.51
CA LYS A 192 -16.42 -3.70 14.37
C LYS A 192 -15.29 -3.76 15.39
N LEU A 193 -14.63 -2.64 15.64
CA LEU A 193 -13.53 -2.57 16.60
C LEU A 193 -14.05 -2.75 18.04
N GLU A 194 -15.17 -2.14 18.39
CA GLU A 194 -15.81 -2.26 19.70
C GLU A 194 -16.28 -3.69 20.00
N ASN A 195 -16.70 -4.42 18.96
CA ASN A 195 -17.20 -5.80 19.12
C ASN A 195 -16.18 -6.86 18.65
N GLN A 196 -14.90 -6.51 18.53
CA GLN A 196 -13.88 -7.40 17.97
C GLN A 196 -13.65 -8.65 18.81
N GLU A 197 -13.79 -8.57 20.13
CA GLU A 197 -13.62 -9.71 21.05
C GLU A 197 -14.78 -10.71 20.93
N GLU A 198 -16.02 -10.21 20.87
CA GLU A 198 -17.22 -11.07 20.80
C GLU A 198 -17.47 -11.59 19.37
N MET A 199 -17.18 -10.78 18.36
CA MET A 199 -17.46 -11.07 16.96
C MET A 199 -16.25 -10.78 16.06
N PRO A 200 -15.12 -11.50 16.20
CA PRO A 200 -13.87 -11.20 15.48
C PRO A 200 -13.98 -11.32 13.95
N LEU A 201 -14.97 -12.05 13.45
CA LEU A 201 -15.22 -12.24 12.01
C LEU A 201 -16.31 -11.31 11.45
N LEU A 202 -16.79 -10.33 12.23
CA LEU A 202 -17.84 -9.40 11.82
C LEU A 202 -17.43 -8.65 10.55
N SER A 203 -18.12 -8.91 9.44
CA SER A 203 -17.89 -8.22 8.17
C SER A 203 -18.68 -6.91 8.10
N VAL A 204 -18.32 -6.01 7.15
CA VAL A 204 -19.11 -4.78 6.89
C VAL A 204 -20.55 -5.14 6.48
N ARG A 205 -20.72 -6.19 5.68
CA ARG A 205 -22.04 -6.70 5.29
C ARG A 205 -22.86 -7.17 6.49
N ASP A 206 -22.27 -7.95 7.40
CA ASP A 206 -22.97 -8.45 8.58
C ASP A 206 -23.38 -7.28 9.49
N ALA A 207 -22.49 -6.32 9.73
CA ALA A 207 -22.78 -5.14 10.52
C ALA A 207 -23.92 -4.30 9.90
N ARG A 208 -23.89 -4.10 8.58
CA ARG A 208 -24.99 -3.42 7.87
C ARG A 208 -26.33 -4.15 8.03
N LEU A 209 -26.35 -5.47 7.85
CA LEU A 209 -27.56 -6.26 8.00
C LEU A 209 -28.14 -6.17 9.42
N LEU A 210 -27.28 -6.20 10.46
CA LEU A 210 -27.70 -6.04 11.85
C LEU A 210 -28.27 -4.66 12.14
N ILE A 211 -27.65 -3.60 11.60
CA ILE A 211 -28.15 -2.22 11.75
C ILE A 211 -29.53 -2.09 11.10
N ILE A 212 -29.71 -2.60 9.88
CA ILE A 212 -30.99 -2.56 9.17
C ILE A 212 -32.05 -3.37 9.92
N ALA A 213 -31.71 -4.58 10.35
CA ALA A 213 -32.63 -5.40 11.14
C ALA A 213 -33.04 -4.70 12.44
N LYS A 214 -32.09 -4.13 13.18
CA LYS A 214 -32.39 -3.40 14.42
C LYS A 214 -33.24 -2.15 14.22
N ALA A 215 -33.13 -1.48 13.05
CA ALA A 215 -33.88 -0.27 12.76
C ALA A 215 -35.32 -0.54 12.28
N PHE A 216 -35.55 -1.65 11.55
CA PHE A 216 -36.81 -1.86 10.82
C PHE A 216 -37.49 -3.22 11.05
N ALA A 217 -36.85 -4.16 11.76
CA ALA A 217 -37.37 -5.50 11.98
C ALA A 217 -37.86 -5.70 13.43
N THR A 218 -38.64 -6.74 13.64
CA THR A 218 -39.04 -7.18 14.99
C THR A 218 -37.85 -7.81 15.74
N GLN A 219 -37.91 -7.83 17.08
CA GLN A 219 -36.83 -8.43 17.89
C GLN A 219 -36.56 -9.90 17.49
N LYS A 220 -37.60 -10.67 17.17
CA LYS A 220 -37.48 -12.06 16.71
C LYS A 220 -36.69 -12.18 15.40
N GLU A 221 -36.89 -11.26 14.46
CA GLU A 221 -36.14 -11.23 13.19
C GLU A 221 -34.68 -10.80 13.41
N VAL A 222 -34.44 -9.88 14.35
CA VAL A 222 -33.07 -9.50 14.76
C VAL A 222 -32.33 -10.70 15.34
N ASP A 223 -32.98 -11.45 16.25
CA ASP A 223 -32.38 -12.63 16.87
C ASP A 223 -32.05 -13.72 15.85
N LEU A 224 -32.98 -13.94 14.88
CA LEU A 224 -32.74 -14.87 13.77
C LEU A 224 -31.58 -14.43 12.87
N CYS A 225 -31.47 -13.14 12.57
CA CYS A 225 -30.37 -12.57 11.81
C CYS A 225 -29.02 -12.81 12.53
N LEU A 226 -28.97 -12.56 13.82
CA LEU A 226 -27.78 -12.81 14.66
C LEU A 226 -27.39 -14.29 14.66
N GLU A 227 -28.35 -15.19 14.78
CA GLU A 227 -28.08 -16.63 14.76
C GLU A 227 -27.49 -17.07 13.40
N HIS A 228 -28.03 -16.61 12.29
CA HIS A 228 -27.50 -16.88 10.97
C HIS A 228 -26.06 -16.34 10.79
N ILE A 229 -25.76 -15.16 11.32
CA ILE A 229 -24.40 -14.60 11.31
C ILE A 229 -23.46 -15.49 12.12
N ARG A 230 -23.86 -15.92 13.33
CA ARG A 230 -23.06 -16.78 14.19
C ARG A 230 -22.78 -18.16 13.56
N ILE A 231 -23.75 -18.73 12.85
CA ILE A 231 -23.57 -19.99 12.11
C ILE A 231 -22.51 -19.80 11.01
N ARG A 232 -22.62 -18.75 10.20
CA ARG A 232 -21.63 -18.46 9.15
C ARG A 232 -20.25 -18.20 9.72
N HIS A 233 -20.15 -17.49 10.85
CA HIS A 233 -18.86 -17.24 11.51
C HIS A 233 -18.23 -18.53 12.02
N ARG A 234 -19.00 -19.46 12.60
CA ARG A 234 -18.48 -20.77 13.02
C ARG A 234 -17.96 -21.58 11.84
N GLN A 235 -18.71 -21.63 10.73
CA GLN A 235 -18.28 -22.32 9.53
C GLN A 235 -16.99 -21.70 8.96
N ARG A 236 -16.94 -20.37 8.88
CA ARG A 236 -15.77 -19.65 8.39
C ARG A 236 -14.56 -19.82 9.30
N GLN A 237 -14.76 -19.86 10.63
CA GLN A 237 -13.66 -20.12 11.57
C GLN A 237 -13.08 -21.51 11.34
N ALA A 238 -13.93 -22.53 11.22
CA ALA A 238 -13.48 -23.89 10.94
C ALA A 238 -12.72 -24.00 9.59
N ASP A 239 -13.12 -23.23 8.59
CA ASP A 239 -12.37 -23.15 7.31
C ASP A 239 -11.01 -22.47 7.50
N ILE A 240 -10.92 -21.41 8.30
CA ILE A 240 -9.66 -20.74 8.63
C ILE A 240 -8.73 -21.69 9.38
N ASP A 241 -9.23 -22.37 10.40
CA ASP A 241 -8.43 -23.27 11.24
C ASP A 241 -7.76 -24.36 10.42
N ARG A 242 -8.46 -24.94 9.43
CA ARG A 242 -7.89 -25.92 8.48
C ARG A 242 -6.70 -25.40 7.66
N TYR A 243 -6.50 -24.10 7.52
CA TYR A 243 -5.34 -23.52 6.84
C TYR A 243 -4.16 -23.23 7.78
N TYR A 244 -4.38 -23.34 9.10
CA TYR A 244 -3.35 -23.06 10.10
C TYR A 244 -2.92 -24.29 10.90
N GLU A 245 -3.68 -25.42 10.78
CA GLU A 245 -3.26 -26.75 11.18
C GLU A 245 -2.21 -27.31 10.21
#